data_675108bec179700bd4c0df146b5c0e0d
#
_entry.id   675108bec179700bd4c0df146b5c0e0d
#
_cell.length_a   1.000
_cell.length_b   1.000
_cell.length_c   1.000
_cell.angle_alpha   90.00
_cell.angle_beta   90.00
_cell.angle_gamma   90.00
#
_symmetry.space_group_name_H-M   'P 1'
#
loop_
_entity.id
_entity.type
_entity.pdbx_description
1 polymer ?
#
loop_
_entity_poly.entity_id
_entity_poly.type
_entity_poly.pdbx_seq_one_letter_code
_entity_poly.pdbx_strand_id
1 'polypeptide(L)' 'MTIISERLQRLRLTHGYTQTELARTMGVTRRTVYAWEHDKCPEIPHLIQLAQFYQVSTDYLLGLAE' A
#
# COMPACT_ATOMS: atom_id res chain seq x y z
N MET A 1 -13.11 2.21 5.42
CA MET A 1 -11.89 2.33 4.58
C MET A 1 -11.25 3.67 4.82
N THR A 2 -9.95 3.70 5.04
CA THR A 2 -9.20 4.94 5.28
C THR A 2 -8.64 5.48 3.98
N ILE A 3 -8.15 6.73 4.00
CA ILE A 3 -7.49 7.31 2.83
C ILE A 3 -6.25 6.49 2.45
N ILE A 4 -5.54 5.96 3.44
CA ILE A 4 -4.36 5.13 3.18
C ILE A 4 -4.76 3.87 2.41
N SER A 5 -5.78 3.16 2.88
CA SER A 5 -6.20 1.92 2.23
C SER A 5 -6.73 2.18 0.83
N GLU A 6 -7.45 3.27 0.63
CA GLU A 6 -7.94 3.63 -0.70
C GLU A 6 -6.79 3.92 -1.66
N ARG A 7 -5.79 4.68 -1.22
CA ARG A 7 -4.66 5.04 -2.07
C ARG A 7 -3.80 3.83 -2.38
N LEU A 8 -3.57 2.96 -1.39
CA LEU A 8 -2.80 1.73 -1.63
C LEU A 8 -3.49 0.83 -2.64
N GLN A 9 -4.80 0.64 -2.51
CA GLN A 9 -5.53 -0.18 -3.46
C GLN A 9 -5.49 0.41 -4.86
N ARG A 10 -5.70 1.73 -4.98
CA ARG A 10 -5.67 2.41 -6.26
C ARG A 10 -4.30 2.30 -6.93
N LEU A 11 -3.23 2.50 -6.17
CA LEU A 11 -1.86 2.38 -6.70
C LEU A 11 -1.60 0.97 -7.21
N ARG A 12 -2.00 -0.04 -6.43
CA ARG A 12 -1.79 -1.42 -6.86
C ARG A 12 -2.52 -1.71 -8.16
N LEU A 13 -3.78 -1.32 -8.25
CA LEU A 13 -4.58 -1.56 -9.45
C LEU A 13 -4.04 -0.78 -10.66
N THR A 14 -3.65 0.47 -10.45
CA THR A 14 -3.11 1.31 -11.52
C THR A 14 -1.80 0.73 -12.07
N HIS A 15 -0.98 0.14 -11.20
CA HIS A 15 0.28 -0.47 -11.62
C HIS A 15 0.12 -1.91 -12.11
N GLY A 16 -1.10 -2.46 -12.06
CA GLY A 16 -1.38 -3.77 -12.62
C GLY A 16 -0.96 -4.96 -11.76
N TYR A 17 -0.75 -4.76 -10.47
CA TYR A 17 -0.35 -5.85 -9.57
C TYR A 17 -1.56 -6.51 -8.94
N THR A 18 -1.48 -7.85 -8.78
CA THR A 18 -2.42 -8.55 -7.90
C THR A 18 -1.95 -8.41 -6.46
N GLN A 19 -2.86 -8.70 -5.51
CA GLN A 19 -2.47 -8.70 -4.10
C GLN A 19 -1.35 -9.71 -3.82
N THR A 20 -1.41 -10.87 -4.47
CA THR A 20 -0.39 -11.91 -4.31
C THR A 20 0.97 -11.43 -4.83
N GLU A 21 0.98 -10.76 -5.98
CA GLU A 21 2.23 -10.24 -6.54
C GLU A 21 2.84 -9.17 -5.64
N LEU A 22 2.02 -8.24 -5.14
CA LEU A 22 2.51 -7.22 -4.24
C LEU A 22 3.02 -7.83 -2.94
N ALA A 23 2.29 -8.80 -2.39
CA ALA A 23 2.70 -9.48 -1.16
C ALA A 23 4.08 -10.13 -1.33
N ARG A 24 4.29 -10.79 -2.46
CA ARG A 24 5.57 -11.42 -2.75
C ARG A 24 6.69 -10.39 -2.83
N THR A 25 6.45 -9.28 -3.50
CA THR A 25 7.43 -8.19 -3.63
C THR A 25 7.77 -7.59 -2.27
N MET A 26 6.78 -7.44 -1.41
CA MET A 26 6.97 -6.82 -0.10
C MET A 26 7.47 -7.80 0.97
N GLY A 27 7.48 -9.09 0.67
CA GLY A 27 7.89 -10.08 1.65
C GLY A 27 6.85 -10.34 2.73
N VAL A 28 5.59 -10.16 2.43
CA VAL A 28 4.47 -10.36 3.36
C VAL A 28 3.47 -11.33 2.75
N THR A 29 2.43 -11.68 3.50
CA THR A 29 1.38 -12.55 2.99
C THR A 29 0.33 -11.75 2.23
N ARG A 30 -0.43 -12.43 1.36
CA ARG A 30 -1.56 -11.79 0.68
C ARG A 30 -2.57 -11.24 1.67
N ARG A 31 -2.78 -11.95 2.78
CA ARG A 31 -3.69 -11.49 3.83
C ARG A 31 -3.27 -10.13 4.39
N THR A 32 -1.96 -9.93 4.55
CA THR A 32 -1.43 -8.66 5.03
C THR A 32 -1.73 -7.53 4.03
N VAL A 33 -1.51 -7.78 2.74
CA VAL A 33 -1.84 -6.78 1.71
C VAL A 33 -3.34 -6.48 1.72
N TYR A 34 -4.16 -7.52 1.81
CA TYR A 34 -5.61 -7.33 1.89
C TYR A 34 -5.99 -6.43 3.06
N ALA A 35 -5.40 -6.68 4.24
CA ALA A 35 -5.68 -5.88 5.42
C ALA A 35 -5.30 -4.42 5.22
N TRP A 36 -4.14 -4.16 4.59
CA TRP A 36 -3.71 -2.79 4.30
C TRP A 36 -4.72 -2.06 3.42
N GLU A 37 -5.40 -2.76 2.54
CA GLU A 37 -6.35 -2.16 1.60
C GLU A 37 -7.77 -2.08 2.17
N HIS A 38 -7.99 -2.52 3.39
CA HIS A 38 -9.32 -2.55 3.99
C HIS A 38 -9.39 -1.82 5.33
N ASP A 39 -8.72 -2.31 6.36
CA ASP A 39 -8.95 -1.79 7.70
C ASP A 39 -7.69 -1.62 8.54
N LYS A 40 -6.52 -1.97 8.04
CA LYS A 40 -5.31 -1.94 8.85
C LYS A 40 -4.21 -1.15 8.15
N CYS A 41 -3.67 -0.15 8.86
CA CYS A 41 -2.56 0.63 8.31
C CYS A 41 -1.28 -0.20 8.30
N PRO A 42 -0.45 -0.07 7.25
CA PRO A 42 0.88 -0.65 7.28
C PRO A 42 1.71 -0.05 8.41
N GLU A 43 2.58 -0.86 8.99
CA GLU A 43 3.57 -0.34 9.93
C GLU A 43 4.55 0.57 9.21
N ILE A 44 5.24 1.43 9.97
CA ILE A 44 6.11 2.45 9.38
C ILE A 44 7.12 1.88 8.39
N PRO A 45 7.85 0.78 8.70
CA PRO A 45 8.80 0.23 7.71
C PRO A 45 8.13 -0.16 6.39
N HIS A 46 6.94 -0.77 6.46
CA HIS A 46 6.20 -1.15 5.26
C HIS A 46 5.66 0.06 4.52
N LEU A 47 5.23 1.09 5.26
CA LEU A 47 4.74 2.32 4.64
C LEU A 47 5.84 2.99 3.81
N ILE A 48 7.05 3.07 4.37
CA ILE A 48 8.21 3.62 3.68
C ILE A 48 8.53 2.79 2.43
N GLN A 49 8.53 1.47 2.57
CA GLN A 49 8.82 0.57 1.46
C GLN A 49 7.79 0.71 0.34
N LEU A 50 6.50 0.83 0.69
CA LEU A 50 5.43 1.04 -0.29
C LEU A 50 5.59 2.38 -1.02
N ALA A 51 5.92 3.43 -0.29
CA ALA A 51 6.14 4.74 -0.89
C ALA A 51 7.29 4.70 -1.90
N GLN A 52 8.38 4.04 -1.53
CA GLN A 52 9.53 3.88 -2.42
C GLN A 52 9.17 3.02 -3.64
N PHE A 53 8.45 1.93 -3.42
CA PHE A 53 8.07 1.01 -4.50
C PHE A 53 7.19 1.70 -5.53
N TYR A 54 6.19 2.47 -5.08
CA TYR A 54 5.29 3.18 -5.98
C TYR A 54 5.81 4.55 -6.41
N GLN A 55 6.96 4.98 -5.88
CA GLN A 55 7.56 6.28 -6.17
C GLN A 55 6.62 7.43 -5.86
N VAL A 56 6.00 7.36 -4.70
CA VAL A 56 5.16 8.41 -4.16
C VAL A 56 5.69 8.77 -2.77
N SER A 57 5.26 9.93 -2.25
CA SER A 57 5.66 10.33 -0.90
C SER A 57 4.82 9.60 0.15
N THR A 58 5.35 9.47 1.35
CA THR A 58 4.55 8.98 2.47
C THR A 58 3.41 9.94 2.78
N ASP A 59 3.63 11.24 2.58
CA ASP A 59 2.55 12.25 2.76
C ASP A 59 1.38 11.95 1.83
N TYR A 60 1.65 11.59 0.59
CA TYR A 60 0.58 11.19 -0.33
C TYR A 60 -0.19 10.00 0.22
N LEU A 61 0.51 8.97 0.67
CA LEU A 61 -0.14 7.77 1.21
C LEU A 61 -0.97 8.09 2.45
N LEU A 62 -0.49 9.02 3.27
CA LEU A 62 -1.16 9.41 4.51
C LEU A 62 -2.32 10.39 4.29
N GLY A 63 -2.50 10.88 3.06
CA GLY A 63 -3.55 11.83 2.78
C GLY A 63 -3.19 13.28 3.13
N LEU A 64 -1.90 13.55 3.35
CA LEU A 64 -1.42 14.89 3.71
C LEU A 64 -0.99 15.67 2.47
N ALA A 65 -0.92 15.03 1.30
CA ALA A 65 -0.58 15.65 0.03
C ALA A 65 -1.42 15.03 -1.08
N GLU A 66 -1.61 15.75 -2.17
CA GLU A 66 -2.34 15.28 -3.34
C GLU A 66 -1.52 14.31 -4.19
#